data_499dac941ba861be9cf66439b2ad6319
#
_entry.id   499dac941ba861be9cf66439b2ad6319
#
_cell.length_a   1.000
_cell.length_b   1.000
_cell.length_c   1.000
_cell.angle_alpha   90.00
_cell.angle_beta   90.00
_cell.angle_gamma   90.00
#
_symmetry.space_group_name_H-M   'P 1'
#
loop_
_entity.id
_entity.type
_entity.pdbx_description
1 polymer ?
#
loop_
_entity_poly.entity_id
_entity_poly.type
_entity_poly.pdbx_seq_one_letter_code
_entity_poly.pdbx_strand_id
1 'polypeptide(L)' 'MLSQQLHEALNAQINAEMWSAYLYLSMSVDAEAKGLKGVANWFYVQFQEEQDHARILMNYILSRDAEVRLQ' A
#
# COMPACT_ATOMS: atom_id res chain seq x y z
N MET A 1 3.76 -24.14 0.32
CA MET A 1 4.61 -23.35 1.24
C MET A 1 5.43 -22.34 0.48
N LEU A 2 5.54 -21.12 0.99
CA LEU A 2 6.39 -20.09 0.37
C LEU A 2 7.86 -20.36 0.66
N SER A 3 8.73 -20.15 -0.34
CA SER A 3 10.15 -20.11 -0.09
C SER A 3 10.48 -18.89 0.78
N GLN A 4 11.57 -18.95 1.51
CA GLN A 4 12.02 -17.81 2.31
C GLN A 4 12.25 -16.59 1.44
N GLN A 5 12.89 -16.77 0.28
CA GLN A 5 13.18 -15.69 -0.64
C GLN A 5 11.91 -14.99 -1.14
N LEU A 6 10.91 -15.76 -1.53
CA LEU A 6 9.63 -15.21 -1.99
C LEU A 6 8.89 -14.54 -0.84
N HIS A 7 8.90 -15.12 0.34
CA HIS A 7 8.28 -14.55 1.53
C HIS A 7 8.87 -13.16 1.85
N GLU A 8 10.17 -13.05 1.82
CA GLU A 8 10.84 -11.77 2.07
C GLU A 8 10.50 -10.74 1.00
N ALA A 9 10.48 -11.15 -0.27
CA ALA A 9 10.16 -10.26 -1.39
C ALA A 9 8.74 -9.75 -1.32
N LEU A 10 7.78 -10.62 -0.94
CA LEU A 10 6.37 -10.22 -0.81
C LEU A 10 6.18 -9.25 0.35
N ASN A 11 6.83 -9.47 1.48
CA ASN A 11 6.77 -8.55 2.60
C ASN A 11 7.39 -7.19 2.25
N ALA A 12 8.51 -7.19 1.52
CA ALA A 12 9.14 -5.95 1.06
C ALA A 12 8.19 -5.19 0.13
N GLN A 13 7.49 -5.90 -0.76
CA GLN A 13 6.53 -5.26 -1.67
C GLN A 13 5.32 -4.68 -0.93
N ILE A 14 4.80 -5.39 0.08
CA ILE A 14 3.72 -4.87 0.91
C ILE A 14 4.12 -3.54 1.54
N ASN A 15 5.31 -3.49 2.11
CA ASN A 15 5.79 -2.27 2.78
C ASN A 15 6.02 -1.14 1.77
N ALA A 16 6.48 -1.46 0.55
CA ALA A 16 6.61 -0.48 -0.52
C ALA A 16 5.25 0.08 -0.94
N GLU A 17 4.21 -0.77 -1.06
CA GLU A 17 2.86 -0.33 -1.39
C GLU A 17 2.28 0.56 -0.29
N MET A 18 2.50 0.20 0.98
CA MET A 18 2.04 1.01 2.10
C MET A 18 2.75 2.35 2.18
N TRP A 19 4.04 2.38 1.85
CA TRP A 19 4.80 3.62 1.78
C TRP A 19 4.26 4.52 0.67
N SER A 20 3.98 3.95 -0.51
CA SER A 20 3.37 4.68 -1.63
C SER A 20 1.99 5.22 -1.25
N ALA A 21 1.19 4.42 -0.55
CA ALA A 21 -0.13 4.85 -0.06
C ALA A 21 0.01 6.08 0.85
N TYR A 22 0.96 6.05 1.76
CA TYR A 22 1.20 7.17 2.68
C TYR A 22 1.57 8.44 1.91
N LEU A 23 2.43 8.31 0.89
CA LEU A 23 2.80 9.43 0.03
C LEU A 23 1.60 10.03 -0.69
N TYR A 24 0.76 9.18 -1.29
CA TYR A 24 -0.44 9.65 -1.98
C TYR A 24 -1.39 10.36 -1.03
N LEU A 25 -1.55 9.84 0.19
CA LEU A 25 -2.37 10.49 1.19
C LEU A 25 -1.82 11.86 1.55
N SER A 26 -0.52 11.98 1.73
CA SER A 26 0.14 13.25 2.01
C SER A 26 -0.11 14.28 0.90
N MET A 27 0.01 13.85 -0.38
CA MET A 27 -0.24 14.72 -1.52
C MET A 27 -1.72 15.11 -1.61
N SER A 28 -2.63 14.19 -1.28
CA SER A 28 -4.07 14.48 -1.25
C SER A 28 -4.39 15.55 -0.22
N VAL A 29 -3.86 15.41 0.98
CA VAL A 29 -4.09 16.37 2.08
C VAL A 29 -3.53 17.75 1.71
N ASP A 30 -2.34 17.78 1.12
CA ASP A 30 -1.72 19.04 0.68
C ASP A 30 -2.57 19.72 -0.39
N ALA A 31 -3.03 18.97 -1.38
CA ALA A 31 -3.89 19.51 -2.45
C ALA A 31 -5.22 20.03 -1.88
N GLU A 32 -5.80 19.30 -0.93
CA GLU A 32 -7.04 19.73 -0.27
C GLU A 32 -6.86 21.05 0.46
N ALA A 33 -5.74 21.18 1.18
CA ALA A 33 -5.41 22.42 1.89
C ALA A 33 -5.26 23.63 0.95
N LYS A 34 -4.87 23.36 -0.29
CA LYS A 34 -4.71 24.41 -1.32
C LYS A 34 -5.99 24.65 -2.13
N GLY A 35 -7.09 23.98 -1.79
CA GLY A 35 -8.36 24.11 -2.50
C GLY A 35 -8.42 23.40 -3.84
N LEU A 36 -7.48 22.51 -4.13
CA LEU A 36 -7.41 21.77 -5.40
C LEU A 36 -8.16 20.44 -5.25
N LYS A 37 -9.47 20.51 -5.19
CA LYS A 37 -10.31 19.36 -4.82
C LYS A 37 -10.23 18.21 -5.82
N GLY A 38 -10.18 18.47 -7.10
CA GLY A 38 -10.05 17.43 -8.12
C GLY A 38 -8.72 16.68 -8.02
N VAL A 39 -7.63 17.44 -7.82
CA VAL A 39 -6.30 16.86 -7.63
C VAL A 39 -6.25 16.06 -6.33
N ALA A 40 -6.81 16.61 -5.26
CA ALA A 40 -6.88 15.93 -3.96
C ALA A 40 -7.60 14.58 -4.08
N ASN A 41 -8.73 14.58 -4.79
CA ASN A 41 -9.50 13.35 -4.99
C ASN A 41 -8.72 12.31 -5.80
N TRP A 42 -8.01 12.75 -6.85
CA TRP A 42 -7.20 11.84 -7.65
C TRP A 42 -6.13 11.14 -6.81
N PHE A 43 -5.41 11.89 -5.98
CA PHE A 43 -4.42 11.30 -5.08
C PHE A 43 -5.05 10.39 -4.03
N TYR A 44 -6.24 10.74 -3.54
CA TYR A 44 -6.93 9.90 -2.55
C TYR A 44 -7.32 8.55 -3.15
N VAL A 45 -7.78 8.54 -4.40
CA VAL A 45 -8.09 7.29 -5.12
C VAL A 45 -6.82 6.44 -5.26
N GLN A 46 -5.68 7.06 -5.59
CA GLN A 46 -4.40 6.35 -5.69
C GLN A 46 -4.01 5.74 -4.33
N PHE A 47 -4.22 6.49 -3.25
CA PHE A 47 -4.01 5.99 -1.90
C PHE A 47 -4.82 4.73 -1.62
N GLN A 48 -6.11 4.75 -1.96
CA GLN A 48 -6.99 3.59 -1.77
C GLN A 48 -6.53 2.39 -2.60
N GLU A 49 -6.13 2.62 -3.85
CA GLU A 49 -5.64 1.55 -4.72
C GLU A 49 -4.37 0.89 -4.17
N GLU A 50 -3.44 1.69 -3.64
CA GLU A 50 -2.22 1.14 -3.06
C GLU A 50 -2.52 0.30 -1.82
N GLN A 51 -3.49 0.71 -1.01
CA GLN A 51 -3.93 -0.08 0.14
C GLN A 51 -4.53 -1.42 -0.31
N ASP A 52 -5.31 -1.40 -1.37
CA ASP A 52 -5.91 -2.62 -1.93
C ASP A 52 -4.84 -3.58 -2.45
N HIS A 53 -3.81 -3.05 -3.14
CA HIS A 53 -2.68 -3.84 -3.61
C HIS A 53 -1.97 -4.51 -2.43
N ALA A 54 -1.68 -3.76 -1.38
CA ALA A 54 -1.03 -4.29 -0.19
C ALA A 54 -1.88 -5.40 0.45
N ARG A 55 -3.19 -5.20 0.52
CA ARG A 55 -4.10 -6.17 1.13
C ARG A 55 -4.14 -7.49 0.35
N ILE A 56 -4.14 -7.40 -0.98
CA ILE A 56 -4.08 -8.60 -1.84
C ILE A 56 -2.84 -9.42 -1.51
N LEU A 57 -1.69 -8.75 -1.41
CA LEU A 57 -0.42 -9.42 -1.08
C LEU A 57 -0.43 -10.02 0.32
N MET A 58 -0.97 -9.28 1.29
CA MET A 58 -1.11 -9.78 2.67
C MET A 58 -1.97 -11.05 2.71
N ASN A 59 -3.11 -11.01 2.03
CA ASN A 59 -4.01 -12.16 1.98
C ASN A 59 -3.35 -13.37 1.36
N TYR A 60 -2.54 -13.17 0.33
CA TYR A 60 -1.80 -14.26 -0.29
C TYR A 60 -0.83 -14.89 0.71
N ILE A 61 -0.03 -14.08 1.41
CA ILE A 61 0.93 -14.59 2.41
C ILE A 61 0.19 -15.37 3.49
N LEU A 62 -0.91 -14.82 4.01
CA LEU A 62 -1.70 -15.45 5.05
C LEU A 62 -2.30 -16.77 4.58
N SER A 63 -2.70 -16.85 3.31
CA SER A 63 -3.24 -18.09 2.73
C SER A 63 -2.20 -19.20 2.65
N ARG A 64 -0.92 -18.86 2.74
CA ARG A 64 0.20 -19.80 2.71
C ARG A 64 0.74 -20.08 4.11
N ASP A 65 0.00 -19.72 5.16
CA ASP A 65 0.40 -19.89 6.55
C ASP A 65 1.72 -19.22 6.88
N ALA A 66 2.02 -18.13 6.18
CA ALA A 66 3.23 -17.35 6.42
C ALA A 66 2.88 -16.04 7.14
N GLU A 67 3.90 -15.35 7.63
CA GLU A 67 3.74 -14.15 8.45
C GLU A 67 3.85 -12.88 7.60
N VAL A 68 2.91 -11.95 7.83
CA VAL A 68 2.98 -10.59 7.29
C VAL A 68 3.79 -9.74 8.27
N ARG A 69 4.81 -9.04 7.76
CA ARG A 69 5.68 -8.19 8.56
C ARG A 69 5.60 -6.76 8.07
N LEU A 70 4.88 -5.93 8.83
CA LEU A 70 4.73 -4.52 8.52
C LEU A 70 5.84 -3.72 9.20
N GLN A 71 6.42 -2.76 8.47
CA GLN A 71 7.54 -1.97 8.95
C GLN A 71 7.30 -0.48 8.77
#